data_d0d10fecdf29188f7291855393df9222
#
_entry.id   d0d10fecdf29188f7291855393df9222
#
_cell.length_a   1.000
_cell.length_b   1.000
_cell.length_c   1.000
_cell.angle_alpha   90.00
_cell.angle_beta   90.00
_cell.angle_gamma   90.00
#
_symmetry.space_group_name_H-M   'P 1'
#
loop_
_entity.id
_entity.type
_entity.pdbx_description
1 polymer ?
#
loop_
_entity_poly.entity_id
_entity_poly.type
_entity_poly.pdbx_seq_one_letter_code
_entity_poly.pdbx_strand_id
1 'polypeptide(L)' 'MKTSKYNIYLTENNSFYIFNQLSSSLTQVDKELYLSLLDNNLDELDNPSLIQDLYENNYICD' A
#
# COMPACT_ATOMS: atom_id res chain seq x y z
N MET A 1 -3.51 8.64 9.66
CA MET A 1 -3.03 7.59 8.74
C MET A 1 -3.10 8.10 7.32
N LYS A 2 -2.03 7.96 6.58
CA LYS A 2 -1.95 8.39 5.19
C LYS A 2 -1.01 7.48 4.41
N THR A 3 -1.15 7.49 3.08
CA THR A 3 -0.28 6.73 2.19
C THR A 3 1.11 7.36 2.15
N SER A 4 2.14 6.53 2.17
CA SER A 4 3.53 7.00 2.12
C SER A 4 3.83 7.63 0.76
N LYS A 5 4.56 8.73 0.75
CA LYS A 5 5.05 9.34 -0.48
C LYS A 5 6.15 8.52 -1.17
N TYR A 6 6.69 7.52 -0.47
CA TYR A 6 7.74 6.65 -1.01
C TYR A 6 7.21 5.43 -1.75
N ASN A 7 5.88 5.30 -1.86
CA ASN A 7 5.27 4.22 -2.62
C ASN A 7 5.36 4.47 -4.11
N ILE A 8 5.71 3.42 -4.85
CA ILE A 8 5.64 3.39 -6.31
C ILE A 8 4.61 2.33 -6.69
N TYR A 9 3.66 2.71 -7.55
CA TYR A 9 2.53 1.88 -7.92
C TYR A 9 2.76 1.28 -9.30
N LEU A 10 2.77 -0.05 -9.38
CA LEU A 10 3.12 -0.79 -10.58
C LEU A 10 2.00 -1.75 -10.96
N THR A 11 1.75 -1.89 -12.26
CA THR A 11 0.80 -2.86 -12.77
C THR A 11 1.45 -3.65 -13.89
N GLU A 12 1.16 -4.97 -13.94
CA GLU A 12 1.65 -5.85 -14.99
C GLU A 12 0.71 -7.04 -15.13
N ASN A 13 0.22 -7.29 -16.35
CA ASN A 13 -0.65 -8.44 -16.65
C ASN A 13 -1.84 -8.56 -15.69
N ASN A 14 -2.50 -7.44 -15.41
CA ASN A 14 -3.64 -7.36 -14.49
C ASN A 14 -3.28 -7.65 -13.03
N SER A 15 -2.00 -7.68 -12.70
CA SER A 15 -1.52 -7.76 -11.33
C SER A 15 -1.10 -6.38 -10.84
N PHE A 16 -1.27 -6.15 -9.54
CA PHE A 16 -1.01 -4.86 -8.92
C PHE A 16 0.08 -5.02 -7.88
N TYR A 17 1.07 -4.13 -7.93
CA TYR A 17 2.22 -4.18 -7.03
C TYR A 17 2.48 -2.80 -6.44
N ILE A 18 2.99 -2.79 -5.22
CA ILE A 18 3.46 -1.56 -4.60
C ILE A 18 4.89 -1.79 -4.15
N PHE A 19 5.79 -0.93 -4.60
CA PHE A 19 7.17 -0.90 -4.14
C PHE A 19 7.36 0.31 -3.23
N ASN A 20 7.92 0.08 -2.04
CA ASN A 20 8.23 1.18 -1.14
C ASN A 20 9.74 1.43 -1.14
N GLN A 21 10.14 2.65 -1.48
CA GLN A 21 11.56 3.02 -1.59
C GLN A 21 12.25 3.09 -0.23
N LEU A 22 11.50 3.36 0.83
CA LEU A 22 12.06 3.48 2.16
C LEU A 22 12.44 2.13 2.75
N SER A 23 11.56 1.13 2.61
CA SER A 23 11.80 -0.23 3.12
C SER A 23 12.39 -1.17 2.08
N SER A 24 12.41 -0.75 0.81
CA SER A 24 12.81 -1.60 -0.33
C SER A 24 11.94 -2.85 -0.47
N SER A 25 10.67 -2.76 -0.06
CA SER A 25 9.71 -3.86 -0.13
C SER A 25 8.90 -3.79 -1.41
N LEU A 26 8.73 -4.94 -2.06
CA LEU A 26 7.82 -5.07 -3.20
C LEU A 26 6.75 -6.09 -2.82
N THR A 27 5.48 -5.69 -2.93
CA THR A 27 4.36 -6.54 -2.53
C THR A 27 3.29 -6.54 -3.62
N GLN A 28 2.80 -7.73 -3.95
CA GLN A 28 1.62 -7.85 -4.79
C GLN A 28 0.38 -7.63 -3.92
N VAL A 29 -0.54 -6.81 -4.41
CA VAL A 29 -1.78 -6.47 -3.68
C VAL A 29 -2.97 -6.66 -4.60
N ASP A 30 -4.17 -6.73 -4.01
CA ASP A 30 -5.37 -6.76 -4.82
C ASP A 30 -5.69 -5.35 -5.34
N LYS A 31 -6.60 -5.28 -6.29
CA LYS A 31 -6.97 -4.02 -6.93
C LYS A 31 -7.55 -3.02 -5.93
N GLU A 32 -8.35 -3.50 -4.99
CA GLU A 32 -9.00 -2.62 -4.02
C GLU A 32 -7.96 -1.94 -3.12
N LEU A 33 -7.02 -2.71 -2.60
CA LEU A 33 -5.97 -2.15 -1.77
C LEU A 33 -5.07 -1.20 -2.57
N TYR A 34 -4.72 -1.59 -3.79
CA TYR A 34 -3.93 -0.75 -4.68
C TYR A 34 -4.58 0.63 -4.87
N LEU A 35 -5.88 0.64 -5.19
CA LEU A 35 -6.59 1.90 -5.42
C LEU A 35 -6.74 2.71 -4.13
N SER A 36 -6.99 2.04 -2.99
CA SER A 36 -7.08 2.73 -1.71
C SER A 36 -5.79 3.46 -1.37
N LEU A 37 -4.66 2.81 -1.58
CA LEU A 37 -3.35 3.44 -1.31
C LEU A 37 -3.05 4.53 -2.32
N LEU A 38 -3.32 4.28 -3.60
CA LEU A 38 -3.06 5.26 -4.66
C LEU A 38 -3.85 6.56 -4.45
N ASP A 39 -5.12 6.43 -4.04
CA ASP A 39 -6.01 7.57 -3.84
C ASP A 39 -5.92 8.14 -2.43
N ASN A 40 -5.07 7.59 -1.58
CA ASN A 40 -4.97 7.96 -0.17
C ASN A 40 -6.32 7.87 0.54
N ASN A 41 -7.13 6.90 0.16
CA ASN A 41 -8.45 6.66 0.76
C ASN A 41 -8.35 5.44 1.66
N LEU A 42 -7.90 5.66 2.91
CA LEU A 42 -7.61 4.60 3.86
C LEU A 42 -8.75 4.35 4.85
N ASP A 43 -9.83 5.11 4.76
CA ASP A 43 -10.95 5.01 5.69
C ASP A 43 -11.69 3.67 5.61
N GLU A 44 -11.59 2.99 4.47
CA GLU A 44 -12.23 1.69 4.27
C GLU A 44 -11.40 0.53 4.80
N LEU A 45 -10.16 0.77 5.21
CA LEU A 45 -9.30 -0.26 5.77
C LEU A 45 -9.73 -0.54 7.21
N ASP A 46 -10.33 -1.69 7.43
CA ASP A 46 -10.85 -2.08 8.73
C ASP A 46 -10.20 -3.35 9.30
N ASN A 47 -9.19 -3.89 8.61
CA ASN A 47 -8.47 -5.08 9.04
C ASN A 47 -7.22 -4.68 9.83
N PRO A 48 -7.20 -4.83 11.17
CA PRO A 48 -6.06 -4.39 11.97
C PRO A 48 -4.73 -5.07 11.62
N SER A 49 -4.76 -6.35 11.25
CA SER A 49 -3.54 -7.06 10.84
C SER A 49 -2.96 -6.50 9.55
N LEU A 50 -3.82 -6.20 8.59
CA LEU A 50 -3.40 -5.58 7.33
C LEU A 50 -2.81 -4.19 7.58
N ILE A 51 -3.49 -3.40 8.40
CA ILE A 51 -3.04 -2.05 8.72
C ILE A 51 -1.66 -2.10 9.39
N GLN A 52 -1.46 -3.03 10.32
CA GLN A 52 -0.17 -3.19 10.97
C GLN A 52 0.93 -3.55 9.97
N ASP A 53 0.65 -4.49 9.07
CA ASP A 53 1.61 -4.89 8.04
C ASP A 53 1.97 -3.71 7.12
N LEU A 54 0.99 -2.90 6.77
CA LEU A 54 1.24 -1.72 5.93
C LEU A 54 2.14 -0.72 6.65
N TYR A 55 1.94 -0.51 7.95
CA TYR A 55 2.82 0.36 8.74
C TYR A 55 4.23 -0.21 8.83
N GLU A 56 4.35 -1.50 9.09
CA GLU A 56 5.66 -2.15 9.26
C GLU A 56 6.50 -2.08 7.99
N ASN A 57 5.87 -2.13 6.83
CA ASN A 57 6.56 -2.06 5.54
C ASN A 57 6.60 -0.65 4.97
N ASN A 58 6.17 0.34 5.75
CA ASN A 58 6.22 1.76 5.38
C ASN A 58 5.30 2.15 4.21
N TYR A 59 4.29 1.33 3.90
CA TYR A 59 3.33 1.68 2.86
C TYR A 59 2.35 2.76 3.31
N ILE A 60 2.11 2.85 4.61
CA ILE A 60 1.32 3.94 5.22
C ILE A 60 2.09 4.53 6.39
N CYS A 61 1.73 5.75 6.76
CA CYS A 61 2.37 6.47 7.88
C CYS A 61 1.38 7.44 8.51
N ASP A 62 1.78 8.09 9.57
CA ASP A 62 0.96 9.10 10.25
C ASP A 62 1.12 10.51 9.66
#